data_4b41ee904d651c4dc8386bf392bbb760
#
_entry.id   4b41ee904d651c4dc8386bf392bbb760
#
_cell.length_a   1.000
_cell.length_b   1.000
_cell.length_c   1.000
_cell.angle_alpha   90.00
_cell.angle_beta   90.00
_cell.angle_gamma   90.00
#
_symmetry.space_group_name_H-M   'P 1'
#
loop_
_entity.id
_entity.type
_entity.pdbx_description
1 polymer ?
#
loop_
_entity_poly.entity_id
_entity_poly.type
_entity_poly.pdbx_seq_one_letter_code
_entity_poly.pdbx_strand_id
1 'polypeptide(L)'
;MQKTKIEKGVDKAPERFKLGEMGFTGLRISHGVSADELDRDLNFPNNLKTFKKMTEHSTINGSLNFFSVIISKASWKYNPPDKASAEEIKQAETINQMMNDMEHSWSEFVTDALSNMIYGFSVHEKVYRRRYRSNGSKYDDGLIGWKKLAIRSQESIEKFVFSDDGNDIIGVKQNISRIADAYNQYGNRATNEVIIPYSKVLHFRTGRHRGDPYGKSPLRDAYLAWKYLTYLEDLEATGVAKDLIGLPVLYLPPQYLSADAGDSEKAIRAYYENCLRNLQMNEQSAMILPQMYDPETKQPLFELELLSVDGKKSYDIGKIKEWYKNMIMISLSTDILTMGQSAVGSFALGSIKNSLAGTVAMSFAAHIADVLNRSLIRQTYELNGWDVSRMGTMDIDQLVEVDLESLSKYWQRVASVGLVEVDREVLNVVRAAGGADAKPIDAPVDKEALSGNQSKAGEGMKTAGEGTSKFPSGRDTSSSNADNSA
;
A
#
# COMPACT_ATOMS: atom_id res chain seq x y z
N MET A 1 58.89 -42.27 -17.04
CA MET A 1 58.51 -41.07 -16.26
C MET A 1 58.37 -39.89 -17.20
N GLN A 2 57.17 -39.65 -17.72
CA GLN A 2 56.86 -38.49 -18.54
C GLN A 2 56.45 -37.35 -17.61
N LYS A 3 57.20 -36.25 -17.65
CA LYS A 3 56.89 -35.02 -16.96
C LYS A 3 55.81 -34.27 -17.77
N THR A 4 54.59 -34.26 -17.26
CA THR A 4 53.52 -33.46 -17.77
C THR A 4 53.82 -31.97 -17.45
N LYS A 5 54.12 -31.20 -18.48
CA LYS A 5 54.25 -29.73 -18.36
C LYS A 5 52.86 -29.16 -18.17
N ILE A 6 52.56 -28.65 -16.97
CA ILE A 6 51.40 -27.80 -16.71
C ILE A 6 51.73 -26.44 -17.34
N GLU A 7 51.17 -26.15 -18.50
CA GLU A 7 51.11 -24.80 -19.05
C GLU A 7 50.21 -23.98 -18.12
N LYS A 8 50.84 -23.08 -17.35
CA LYS A 8 50.10 -21.99 -16.69
C LYS A 8 49.51 -21.11 -17.77
N GLY A 9 48.15 -21.19 -17.92
CA GLY A 9 47.44 -20.22 -18.71
C GLY A 9 47.75 -18.82 -18.20
N VAL A 10 48.46 -18.05 -18.99
CA VAL A 10 48.62 -16.63 -18.76
C VAL A 10 47.25 -16.01 -18.92
N ASP A 11 46.64 -15.59 -17.81
CA ASP A 11 45.45 -14.76 -17.85
C ASP A 11 45.79 -13.54 -18.72
N LYS A 12 45.26 -13.49 -19.94
CA LYS A 12 45.38 -12.30 -20.79
C LYS A 12 44.74 -11.16 -20.02
N ALA A 13 45.53 -10.08 -19.82
CA ALA A 13 45.02 -8.83 -19.28
C ALA A 13 43.72 -8.45 -20.03
N PRO A 14 42.66 -7.98 -19.34
CA PRO A 14 41.43 -7.63 -20.00
C PRO A 14 41.73 -6.63 -21.12
N GLU A 15 41.32 -6.99 -22.35
CA GLU A 15 41.38 -6.10 -23.48
C GLU A 15 40.70 -4.78 -23.12
N ARG A 16 41.29 -3.68 -23.60
CA ARG A 16 40.91 -2.27 -23.42
C ARG A 16 39.49 -2.07 -22.91
N PHE A 17 39.33 -1.26 -21.87
CA PHE A 17 38.04 -0.85 -21.27
C PHE A 17 37.00 -0.61 -22.37
N LYS A 18 35.98 -1.48 -22.44
CA LYS A 18 34.85 -1.35 -23.36
C LYS A 18 33.80 -0.51 -22.66
N LEU A 19 33.32 0.55 -23.31
CA LEU A 19 32.26 1.42 -22.78
C LEU A 19 30.89 0.76 -22.75
N GLY A 20 30.68 -0.32 -23.51
CA GLY A 20 29.42 -1.06 -23.54
C GLY A 20 29.32 -2.10 -22.44
N GLU A 21 28.09 -2.52 -22.12
CA GLU A 21 27.82 -3.61 -21.21
C GLU A 21 28.41 -4.93 -21.73
N MET A 22 29.09 -5.68 -20.85
CA MET A 22 29.73 -6.96 -21.20
C MET A 22 29.15 -8.15 -20.43
N GLY A 23 28.33 -7.89 -19.43
CA GLY A 23 27.73 -8.88 -18.57
C GLY A 23 26.23 -9.01 -18.78
N PHE A 24 25.61 -9.92 -18.03
CA PHE A 24 24.16 -10.10 -18.00
C PHE A 24 23.65 -9.80 -16.60
N THR A 25 22.42 -9.33 -16.49
CA THR A 25 21.74 -9.08 -15.21
C THR A 25 21.58 -10.33 -14.36
N GLY A 26 21.68 -11.52 -14.96
CA GLY A 26 21.48 -12.81 -14.29
C GLY A 26 20.03 -13.09 -13.93
N LEU A 27 19.09 -12.33 -14.47
CA LEU A 27 17.66 -12.58 -14.33
C LEU A 27 17.29 -13.85 -15.10
N ARG A 28 16.59 -14.77 -14.44
CA ARG A 28 16.07 -15.97 -15.11
C ARG A 28 14.78 -15.62 -15.86
N ILE A 29 14.88 -15.50 -17.17
CA ILE A 29 13.74 -15.23 -18.04
C ILE A 29 13.38 -16.50 -18.77
N SER A 30 12.13 -16.96 -18.62
CA SER A 30 11.57 -18.04 -19.40
C SER A 30 10.41 -17.52 -20.24
N HIS A 31 10.54 -17.59 -21.58
CA HIS A 31 9.52 -17.10 -22.51
C HIS A 31 9.10 -15.62 -22.30
N GLY A 32 10.02 -14.79 -21.79
CA GLY A 32 9.76 -13.36 -21.51
C GLY A 32 9.11 -13.09 -20.15
N VAL A 33 9.03 -14.09 -19.27
CA VAL A 33 8.51 -14.01 -17.91
C VAL A 33 9.63 -14.31 -16.93
N SER A 34 9.71 -13.58 -15.82
CA SER A 34 10.66 -13.84 -14.73
C SER A 34 10.35 -15.17 -14.07
N ALA A 35 11.36 -16.00 -13.89
CA ALA A 35 11.28 -17.33 -13.26
C ALA A 35 11.98 -17.38 -11.89
N ASP A 36 12.27 -16.22 -11.30
CA ASP A 36 12.97 -16.15 -10.00
C ASP A 36 12.06 -16.45 -8.80
N GLU A 37 10.72 -16.36 -8.97
CA GLU A 37 9.78 -16.70 -7.92
C GLU A 37 9.52 -18.21 -7.89
N LEU A 38 9.67 -18.81 -6.71
CA LEU A 38 9.51 -20.27 -6.52
C LEU A 38 8.06 -20.66 -6.23
N ASP A 39 7.27 -19.77 -5.64
CA ASP A 39 5.87 -20.03 -5.35
C ASP A 39 5.03 -19.81 -6.61
N ARG A 40 4.31 -20.85 -7.02
CA ARG A 40 3.47 -20.83 -8.22
C ARG A 40 2.36 -19.78 -8.15
N ASP A 41 1.83 -19.52 -6.95
CA ASP A 41 0.75 -18.55 -6.74
C ASP A 41 1.26 -17.11 -6.84
N LEU A 42 2.57 -16.90 -6.67
CA LEU A 42 3.23 -15.61 -6.69
C LEU A 42 4.00 -15.34 -7.98
N ASN A 43 4.05 -16.31 -8.88
CA ASN A 43 4.71 -16.18 -10.17
C ASN A 43 3.78 -15.52 -11.21
N PHE A 44 4.32 -14.61 -12.04
CA PHE A 44 3.53 -13.99 -13.11
C PHE A 44 3.14 -15.05 -14.17
N PRO A 45 1.88 -15.10 -14.65
CA PRO A 45 0.77 -14.18 -14.41
C PRO A 45 -0.16 -14.59 -13.24
N ASN A 46 0.10 -15.68 -12.52
CA ASN A 46 -0.78 -16.19 -11.46
C ASN A 46 -0.90 -15.20 -10.29
N ASN A 47 0.22 -14.51 -9.99
CA ASN A 47 0.28 -13.51 -8.94
C ASN A 47 -0.77 -12.39 -9.09
N LEU A 48 -1.19 -12.06 -10.30
CA LEU A 48 -2.21 -11.03 -10.52
C LEU A 48 -3.53 -11.41 -9.85
N LYS A 49 -3.96 -12.67 -9.98
CA LYS A 49 -5.17 -13.18 -9.32
C LYS A 49 -5.00 -13.25 -7.81
N THR A 50 -3.84 -13.71 -7.35
CA THR A 50 -3.52 -13.83 -5.93
C THR A 50 -3.53 -12.46 -5.26
N PHE A 51 -2.83 -11.48 -5.81
CA PHE A 51 -2.77 -10.13 -5.25
C PHE A 51 -4.13 -9.43 -5.30
N LYS A 52 -4.90 -9.60 -6.39
CA LYS A 52 -6.26 -9.09 -6.47
C LYS A 52 -7.13 -9.65 -5.34
N LYS A 53 -7.06 -10.96 -5.08
CA LYS A 53 -7.77 -11.59 -3.97
C LYS A 53 -7.29 -11.09 -2.60
N MET A 54 -5.98 -10.83 -2.46
CA MET A 54 -5.44 -10.24 -1.23
C MET A 54 -5.98 -8.84 -0.97
N THR A 55 -6.21 -8.02 -2.02
CA THR A 55 -6.77 -6.67 -1.85
C THR A 55 -8.22 -6.65 -1.41
N GLU A 56 -8.95 -7.76 -1.50
CA GLU A 56 -10.30 -7.88 -0.96
C GLU A 56 -10.30 -7.95 0.58
N HIS A 57 -9.17 -8.32 1.19
CA HIS A 57 -9.04 -8.39 2.63
C HIS A 57 -8.91 -6.99 3.25
N SER A 58 -9.76 -6.68 4.25
CA SER A 58 -9.91 -5.34 4.84
C SER A 58 -8.60 -4.73 5.36
N THR A 59 -7.73 -5.52 6.01
CA THR A 59 -6.45 -5.06 6.54
C THR A 59 -5.50 -4.63 5.43
N ILE A 60 -5.43 -5.39 4.34
CA ILE A 60 -4.57 -5.10 3.19
C ILE A 60 -5.10 -3.89 2.43
N ASN A 61 -6.42 -3.87 2.15
CA ASN A 61 -7.05 -2.74 1.46
C ASN A 61 -6.89 -1.44 2.24
N GLY A 62 -7.09 -1.46 3.56
CA GLY A 62 -6.87 -0.30 4.42
C GLY A 62 -5.43 0.23 4.34
N SER A 63 -4.44 -0.67 4.34
CA SER A 63 -3.02 -0.31 4.20
C SER A 63 -2.69 0.31 2.85
N LEU A 64 -3.19 -0.26 1.76
CA LEU A 64 -2.97 0.27 0.40
C LEU A 64 -3.66 1.62 0.20
N ASN A 65 -4.90 1.76 0.68
CA ASN A 65 -5.66 3.00 0.60
C ASN A 65 -4.98 4.13 1.39
N PHE A 66 -4.37 3.83 2.53
CA PHE A 66 -3.62 4.81 3.31
C PHE A 66 -2.53 5.47 2.46
N PHE A 67 -1.67 4.69 1.80
CA PHE A 67 -0.64 5.23 0.92
C PHE A 67 -1.23 5.92 -0.31
N SER A 68 -2.25 5.33 -0.94
CA SER A 68 -2.89 5.90 -2.12
C SER A 68 -3.46 7.29 -1.84
N VAL A 69 -4.15 7.47 -0.71
CA VAL A 69 -4.73 8.77 -0.32
C VAL A 69 -3.65 9.81 -0.05
N ILE A 70 -2.60 9.46 0.67
CA ILE A 70 -1.51 10.38 0.98
C ILE A 70 -0.81 10.83 -0.31
N ILE A 71 -0.43 9.88 -1.18
CA ILE A 71 0.37 10.18 -2.36
C ILE A 71 -0.47 10.87 -3.45
N SER A 72 -1.75 10.49 -3.62
CA SER A 72 -2.62 11.12 -4.62
C SER A 72 -2.99 12.56 -4.28
N LYS A 73 -3.00 12.92 -2.99
CA LYS A 73 -3.23 14.31 -2.51
C LYS A 73 -1.98 15.15 -2.48
N ALA A 74 -0.79 14.57 -2.71
CA ALA A 74 0.45 15.32 -2.75
C ALA A 74 0.41 16.41 -3.82
N SER A 75 1.04 17.54 -3.53
CA SER A 75 1.24 18.61 -4.52
C SER A 75 2.45 18.24 -5.39
N TRP A 76 2.16 18.02 -6.67
CA TRP A 76 3.17 17.73 -7.68
C TRP A 76 3.48 18.98 -8.46
N LYS A 77 4.75 19.33 -8.58
CA LYS A 77 5.18 20.52 -9.28
C LYS A 77 6.46 20.26 -10.05
N TYR A 78 6.51 20.74 -11.27
CA TYR A 78 7.73 20.77 -12.04
C TYR A 78 8.44 22.10 -11.78
N ASN A 79 9.66 22.01 -11.25
CA ASN A 79 10.51 23.14 -10.92
C ASN A 79 11.55 23.36 -12.02
N PRO A 80 11.82 24.63 -12.42
CA PRO A 80 12.90 24.94 -13.36
C PRO A 80 14.27 24.59 -12.74
N PRO A 81 15.34 24.49 -13.57
CA PRO A 81 16.69 24.29 -13.07
C PRO A 81 17.19 25.47 -12.27
N ASP A 82 18.25 25.27 -11.48
CA ASP A 82 18.91 26.34 -10.74
C ASP A 82 19.38 27.45 -11.68
N LYS A 83 19.19 28.71 -11.30
CA LYS A 83 19.52 29.89 -12.10
C LYS A 83 18.87 29.85 -13.49
N ALA A 84 17.59 29.51 -13.51
CA ALA A 84 16.82 29.40 -14.74
C ALA A 84 16.69 30.76 -15.47
N SER A 85 16.81 30.73 -16.78
CA SER A 85 16.45 31.83 -17.67
C SER A 85 14.94 32.05 -17.73
N ALA A 86 14.50 33.20 -18.22
CA ALA A 86 13.07 33.49 -18.41
C ALA A 86 12.37 32.47 -19.33
N GLU A 87 13.09 31.91 -20.30
CA GLU A 87 12.58 30.86 -21.18
C GLU A 87 12.41 29.53 -20.47
N GLU A 88 13.38 29.11 -19.64
CA GLU A 88 13.32 27.90 -18.83
C GLU A 88 12.20 27.95 -17.78
N ILE A 89 11.96 29.12 -17.19
CA ILE A 89 10.80 29.35 -16.30
C ILE A 89 9.49 29.14 -17.07
N LYS A 90 9.38 29.70 -18.27
CA LYS A 90 8.19 29.53 -19.13
C LYS A 90 7.99 28.06 -19.56
N GLN A 91 9.08 27.35 -19.84
CA GLN A 91 9.05 25.90 -20.13
C GLN A 91 8.52 25.12 -18.93
N ALA A 92 8.97 25.45 -17.72
CA ALA A 92 8.48 24.82 -16.49
C ALA A 92 7.00 25.10 -16.23
N GLU A 93 6.54 26.34 -16.44
CA GLU A 93 5.13 26.67 -16.37
C GLU A 93 4.31 25.88 -17.41
N THR A 94 4.84 25.73 -18.63
CA THR A 94 4.18 24.95 -19.68
C THR A 94 4.03 23.47 -19.29
N ILE A 95 5.03 22.87 -18.66
CA ILE A 95 4.92 21.49 -18.17
C ILE A 95 3.88 21.36 -17.05
N ASN A 96 3.83 22.32 -16.12
CA ASN A 96 2.79 22.36 -15.08
C ASN A 96 1.39 22.53 -15.69
N GLN A 97 1.27 23.30 -16.77
CA GLN A 97 0.02 23.40 -17.54
C GLN A 97 -0.35 22.07 -18.21
N MET A 98 0.62 21.30 -18.74
CA MET A 98 0.37 20.00 -19.37
C MET A 98 -0.24 19.00 -18.41
N MET A 99 0.13 19.03 -17.13
CA MET A 99 -0.48 18.19 -16.09
C MET A 99 -2.00 18.44 -15.97
N ASN A 100 -2.43 19.70 -16.15
CA ASN A 100 -3.83 20.10 -16.05
C ASN A 100 -4.59 20.09 -17.40
N ASP A 101 -3.87 19.84 -18.51
CA ASP A 101 -4.43 19.79 -19.86
C ASP A 101 -4.76 18.37 -20.33
N MET A 102 -4.47 17.34 -19.54
CA MET A 102 -4.80 15.96 -19.87
C MET A 102 -6.31 15.67 -19.85
N GLU A 103 -6.73 14.59 -20.49
CA GLU A 103 -8.12 14.11 -20.50
C GLU A 103 -8.58 13.56 -19.14
N HIS A 104 -7.64 13.14 -18.28
CA HIS A 104 -7.87 12.69 -16.92
C HIS A 104 -7.09 13.57 -15.93
N SER A 105 -7.46 13.52 -14.67
CA SER A 105 -6.76 14.30 -13.63
C SER A 105 -5.37 13.73 -13.33
N TRP A 106 -4.47 14.58 -12.85
CA TRP A 106 -3.15 14.12 -12.38
C TRP A 106 -3.26 13.16 -11.21
N SER A 107 -4.18 13.40 -10.29
CA SER A 107 -4.43 12.54 -9.15
C SER A 107 -4.91 11.15 -9.56
N GLU A 108 -5.77 11.05 -10.59
CA GLU A 108 -6.20 9.77 -11.16
C GLU A 108 -5.02 9.00 -11.75
N PHE A 109 -4.17 9.66 -12.54
CA PHE A 109 -2.95 9.07 -13.06
C PHE A 109 -2.03 8.55 -11.94
N VAL A 110 -1.81 9.34 -10.88
CA VAL A 110 -0.96 8.93 -9.74
C VAL A 110 -1.56 7.70 -9.05
N THR A 111 -2.88 7.69 -8.86
CA THR A 111 -3.59 6.53 -8.27
C THR A 111 -3.41 5.28 -9.13
N ASP A 112 -3.54 5.41 -10.44
CA ASP A 112 -3.31 4.32 -11.39
C ASP A 112 -1.85 3.84 -11.37
N ALA A 113 -0.89 4.75 -11.28
CA ALA A 113 0.53 4.43 -11.16
C ALA A 113 0.83 3.62 -9.89
N LEU A 114 0.15 3.94 -8.77
CA LEU A 114 0.28 3.23 -7.50
C LEU A 114 -0.25 1.79 -7.52
N SER A 115 -0.91 1.36 -8.61
CA SER A 115 -1.22 -0.06 -8.80
C SER A 115 0.03 -0.95 -8.82
N ASN A 116 1.22 -0.37 -9.02
CA ASN A 116 2.50 -1.05 -8.85
C ASN A 116 2.71 -1.60 -7.43
N MET A 117 2.11 -0.99 -6.40
CA MET A 117 2.15 -1.49 -5.03
C MET A 117 1.38 -2.82 -4.89
N ILE A 118 0.34 -3.01 -5.70
CA ILE A 118 -0.45 -4.24 -5.70
C ILE A 118 0.25 -5.33 -6.50
N TYR A 119 0.65 -5.01 -7.74
CA TYR A 119 1.10 -6.02 -8.69
C TYR A 119 2.62 -6.10 -8.86
N GLY A 120 3.38 -5.19 -8.24
CA GLY A 120 4.82 -5.07 -8.42
C GLY A 120 5.21 -4.12 -9.54
N PHE A 121 4.34 -3.90 -10.53
CA PHE A 121 4.56 -2.98 -11.64
C PHE A 121 3.27 -2.34 -12.13
N SER A 122 3.40 -1.19 -12.78
CA SER A 122 2.33 -0.60 -13.58
C SER A 122 2.89 -0.02 -14.88
N VAL A 123 2.10 -0.05 -15.93
CA VAL A 123 2.48 0.35 -17.28
C VAL A 123 1.48 1.35 -17.81
N HIS A 124 1.98 2.51 -18.23
CA HIS A 124 1.16 3.55 -18.85
C HIS A 124 1.73 3.90 -20.21
N GLU A 125 0.86 4.02 -21.21
CA GLU A 125 1.25 4.49 -22.52
C GLU A 125 1.19 6.02 -22.59
N LYS A 126 2.29 6.62 -23.05
CA LYS A 126 2.39 8.07 -23.30
C LYS A 126 1.68 8.43 -24.59
N VAL A 127 0.57 9.14 -24.49
CA VAL A 127 -0.19 9.62 -25.64
C VAL A 127 -0.08 11.14 -25.71
N TYR A 128 0.55 11.63 -26.77
CA TYR A 128 0.79 13.05 -27.00
C TYR A 128 -0.25 13.65 -27.94
N ARG A 129 -0.43 14.98 -27.89
CA ARG A 129 -1.17 15.79 -28.85
C ARG A 129 -0.48 17.12 -29.08
N ARG A 130 -0.73 17.76 -30.23
CA ARG A 130 -0.41 19.18 -30.38
C ARG A 130 -1.44 19.99 -29.62
N ARG A 131 -0.97 20.96 -28.84
CA ARG A 131 -1.79 21.86 -28.03
C ARG A 131 -2.48 22.89 -28.90
N TYR A 132 -3.56 22.45 -29.56
CA TYR A 132 -4.50 23.28 -30.25
C TYR A 132 -5.90 23.04 -29.68
N ARG A 133 -6.71 24.09 -29.62
CA ARG A 133 -8.11 23.98 -29.17
C ARG A 133 -8.91 23.03 -30.04
N SER A 134 -8.60 22.95 -31.32
CA SER A 134 -9.19 21.98 -32.26
C SER A 134 -8.88 20.51 -31.88
N ASN A 135 -7.81 20.28 -31.13
CA ASN A 135 -7.41 18.97 -30.67
C ASN A 135 -7.84 18.65 -29.20
N GLY A 136 -8.73 19.50 -28.65
CA GLY A 136 -9.24 19.38 -27.29
C GLY A 136 -8.28 19.87 -26.21
N SER A 137 -7.24 20.65 -26.53
CA SER A 137 -6.37 21.31 -25.55
C SER A 137 -7.04 22.60 -25.04
N LYS A 138 -6.75 22.98 -23.81
CA LYS A 138 -7.12 24.29 -23.25
C LYS A 138 -6.29 25.44 -23.84
N TYR A 139 -5.16 25.11 -24.46
CA TYR A 139 -4.14 26.03 -24.98
C TYR A 139 -4.11 25.98 -26.51
N ASP A 140 -3.44 26.96 -27.11
CA ASP A 140 -3.33 27.10 -28.58
C ASP A 140 -1.94 27.60 -29.00
N ASP A 141 -0.90 26.97 -28.39
CA ASP A 141 0.51 27.34 -28.57
C ASP A 141 1.26 26.41 -29.56
N GLY A 142 0.60 25.36 -30.07
CA GLY A 142 1.17 24.44 -31.04
C GLY A 142 2.24 23.50 -30.51
N LEU A 143 2.60 23.59 -29.23
CA LEU A 143 3.53 22.69 -28.58
C LEU A 143 2.97 21.27 -28.49
N ILE A 144 3.87 20.28 -28.35
CA ILE A 144 3.49 18.91 -28.12
C ILE A 144 3.31 18.70 -26.62
N GLY A 145 2.07 18.47 -26.20
CA GLY A 145 1.70 18.24 -24.83
C GLY A 145 1.12 16.84 -24.62
N TRP A 146 0.80 16.52 -23.37
CA TRP A 146 0.25 15.22 -22.98
C TRP A 146 -1.26 15.22 -23.22
N LYS A 147 -1.74 14.24 -24.00
CA LYS A 147 -3.17 14.00 -24.15
C LYS A 147 -3.67 13.16 -22.98
N LYS A 148 -3.01 12.04 -22.72
CA LYS A 148 -3.28 11.14 -21.60
C LYS A 148 -2.09 10.22 -21.36
N LEU A 149 -1.98 9.76 -20.13
CA LEU A 149 -1.06 8.72 -19.66
C LEU A 149 -1.90 7.46 -19.38
N ALA A 150 -2.20 6.72 -20.45
CA ALA A 150 -3.22 5.67 -20.41
C ALA A 150 -2.68 4.41 -19.74
N ILE A 151 -3.27 4.01 -18.61
CA ILE A 151 -2.93 2.75 -17.97
C ILE A 151 -3.18 1.57 -18.91
N ARG A 152 -2.26 0.61 -18.89
CA ARG A 152 -2.39 -0.71 -19.52
C ARG A 152 -2.53 -1.72 -18.41
N SER A 153 -3.75 -2.25 -18.22
CA SER A 153 -4.05 -3.21 -17.16
C SER A 153 -3.02 -4.34 -17.15
N GLN A 154 -2.51 -4.66 -15.98
CA GLN A 154 -1.52 -5.73 -15.80
C GLN A 154 -2.04 -7.09 -16.31
N GLU A 155 -3.35 -7.33 -16.21
CA GLU A 155 -4.00 -8.54 -16.72
C GLU A 155 -3.92 -8.64 -18.25
N SER A 156 -3.83 -7.50 -18.97
CA SER A 156 -3.71 -7.45 -20.41
C SER A 156 -2.27 -7.63 -20.91
N ILE A 157 -1.27 -7.47 -20.04
CA ILE A 157 0.14 -7.60 -20.38
C ILE A 157 0.48 -9.09 -20.44
N GLU A 158 0.99 -9.51 -21.60
CA GLU A 158 1.43 -10.89 -21.79
C GLU A 158 2.86 -11.06 -21.29
N LYS A 159 3.77 -10.20 -21.75
CA LYS A 159 5.19 -10.23 -21.40
C LYS A 159 5.90 -8.94 -21.76
N PHE A 160 7.06 -8.74 -21.16
CA PHE A 160 8.04 -7.76 -21.63
C PHE A 160 8.90 -8.37 -22.73
N VAL A 161 9.20 -7.58 -23.76
CA VAL A 161 10.03 -7.98 -24.90
C VAL A 161 11.42 -7.43 -24.66
N PHE A 162 12.40 -8.32 -24.65
CA PHE A 162 13.81 -7.96 -24.45
C PHE A 162 14.53 -7.87 -25.79
N SER A 163 15.65 -7.12 -25.80
CA SER A 163 16.61 -7.10 -26.88
C SER A 163 17.25 -8.47 -27.09
N ASP A 164 17.91 -8.68 -28.23
CA ASP A 164 18.53 -9.97 -28.58
C ASP A 164 19.63 -10.39 -27.59
N ASP A 165 20.31 -9.42 -26.97
CA ASP A 165 21.30 -9.63 -25.90
C ASP A 165 20.66 -9.89 -24.51
N GLY A 166 19.35 -9.69 -24.38
CA GLY A 166 18.59 -9.97 -23.16
C GLY A 166 18.75 -8.94 -22.04
N ASN A 167 19.49 -7.85 -22.24
CA ASN A 167 19.76 -6.86 -21.20
C ASN A 167 18.72 -5.74 -21.16
N ASP A 168 18.24 -5.30 -22.33
CA ASP A 168 17.34 -4.18 -22.46
C ASP A 168 15.89 -4.59 -22.78
N ILE A 169 14.94 -3.84 -22.23
CA ILE A 169 13.52 -3.99 -22.56
C ILE A 169 13.22 -3.11 -23.77
N ILE A 170 12.82 -3.71 -24.89
CA ILE A 170 12.49 -2.99 -26.13
C ILE A 170 11.00 -2.70 -26.29
N GLY A 171 10.13 -3.44 -25.58
CA GLY A 171 8.70 -3.24 -25.67
C GLY A 171 7.91 -4.02 -24.65
N VAL A 172 6.60 -3.77 -24.66
CA VAL A 172 5.60 -4.48 -23.83
C VAL A 172 4.59 -5.12 -24.78
N LYS A 173 4.45 -6.45 -24.70
CA LYS A 173 3.45 -7.19 -25.45
C LYS A 173 2.15 -7.22 -24.68
N GLN A 174 1.11 -6.61 -25.24
CA GLN A 174 -0.24 -6.59 -24.71
C GLN A 174 -1.12 -7.55 -25.51
N ASN A 175 -1.93 -8.33 -24.80
CA ASN A 175 -2.91 -9.24 -25.40
C ASN A 175 -4.29 -8.98 -24.80
N ILE A 176 -5.17 -8.41 -25.59
CA ILE A 176 -6.51 -7.99 -25.19
C ILE A 176 -7.46 -9.19 -25.08
N SER A 177 -7.19 -10.31 -25.74
CA SER A 177 -8.03 -11.52 -25.66
C SER A 177 -8.01 -12.20 -24.28
N ARG A 178 -7.08 -11.80 -23.38
CA ARG A 178 -7.07 -12.23 -21.98
C ARG A 178 -8.16 -11.58 -21.12
N ILE A 179 -8.72 -10.45 -21.57
CA ILE A 179 -9.84 -9.75 -20.94
C ILE A 179 -11.10 -10.28 -21.62
N ALA A 180 -11.76 -11.25 -21.00
CA ALA A 180 -12.65 -12.24 -21.60
C ALA A 180 -13.80 -11.72 -22.47
N ASP A 181 -14.28 -10.50 -22.37
CA ASP A 181 -15.51 -10.08 -23.06
C ASP A 181 -15.34 -8.93 -24.09
N ALA A 182 -14.17 -8.40 -24.27
CA ALA A 182 -13.89 -7.42 -25.32
C ALA A 182 -14.07 -8.00 -26.74
N TYR A 183 -14.21 -9.31 -26.84
CA TYR A 183 -14.28 -10.05 -28.10
C TYR A 183 -15.60 -9.81 -28.87
N ASN A 184 -16.69 -9.54 -28.16
CA ASN A 184 -18.01 -9.43 -28.77
C ASN A 184 -18.37 -8.02 -29.25
N GLN A 185 -17.66 -7.00 -28.81
CA GLN A 185 -17.97 -5.61 -29.15
C GLN A 185 -17.32 -5.10 -30.45
N TYR A 186 -16.19 -5.67 -30.86
CA TYR A 186 -15.42 -5.15 -32.00
C TYR A 186 -15.26 -6.09 -33.18
N GLY A 187 -15.98 -7.18 -33.27
CA GLY A 187 -16.26 -7.98 -34.46
C GLY A 187 -15.17 -8.28 -35.50
N ASN A 188 -13.95 -7.80 -35.31
CA ASN A 188 -12.87 -7.93 -36.27
C ASN A 188 -11.69 -8.71 -35.66
N ARG A 189 -11.38 -9.85 -36.22
CA ARG A 189 -10.25 -10.75 -35.90
C ARG A 189 -8.85 -10.16 -36.26
N ALA A 190 -8.69 -8.84 -36.23
CA ALA A 190 -7.36 -8.24 -36.30
C ALA A 190 -6.62 -8.56 -35.01
N THR A 191 -5.46 -9.13 -35.12
CA THR A 191 -4.52 -9.55 -34.08
C THR A 191 -4.72 -8.78 -32.76
N ASN A 192 -5.29 -9.47 -31.77
CA ASN A 192 -5.53 -8.92 -30.43
C ASN A 192 -4.23 -8.66 -29.66
N GLU A 193 -3.10 -8.77 -30.31
CA GLU A 193 -1.75 -8.61 -29.78
C GLU A 193 -1.12 -7.34 -30.34
N VAL A 194 -0.64 -6.48 -29.44
CA VAL A 194 0.07 -5.25 -29.76
C VAL A 194 1.38 -5.21 -29.00
N ILE A 195 2.47 -4.86 -29.68
CA ILE A 195 3.74 -4.56 -29.03
C ILE A 195 3.85 -3.04 -28.93
N ILE A 196 3.82 -2.53 -27.71
CA ILE A 196 4.02 -1.13 -27.40
C ILE A 196 5.53 -0.88 -27.25
N PRO A 197 6.15 -0.04 -28.08
CA PRO A 197 7.57 0.28 -27.93
C PRO A 197 7.88 0.85 -26.55
N TYR A 198 8.97 0.43 -25.92
CA TYR A 198 9.31 0.85 -24.55
C TYR A 198 9.50 2.38 -24.43
N SER A 199 9.93 3.04 -25.52
CA SER A 199 10.02 4.51 -25.59
C SER A 199 8.67 5.21 -25.42
N LYS A 200 7.54 4.53 -25.67
CA LYS A 200 6.18 5.04 -25.42
C LYS A 200 5.61 4.67 -24.07
N VAL A 201 6.37 4.00 -23.23
CA VAL A 201 5.90 3.45 -21.98
C VAL A 201 6.46 4.24 -20.79
N LEU A 202 5.60 4.50 -19.79
CA LEU A 202 6.00 4.77 -18.42
C LEU A 202 5.87 3.46 -17.65
N HIS A 203 6.97 2.99 -17.12
CA HIS A 203 7.06 1.72 -16.42
C HIS A 203 7.46 1.95 -14.97
N PHE A 204 6.49 1.85 -14.06
CA PHE A 204 6.69 1.96 -12.63
C PHE A 204 6.87 0.58 -12.02
N ARG A 205 7.88 0.40 -11.17
CA ARG A 205 8.20 -0.88 -10.52
C ARG A 205 8.46 -0.69 -9.05
N THR A 206 7.97 -1.59 -8.23
CA THR A 206 8.34 -1.69 -6.81
C THR A 206 9.41 -2.76 -6.62
N GLY A 207 10.27 -2.62 -5.60
CA GLY A 207 11.24 -3.63 -5.22
C GLY A 207 12.17 -4.06 -6.37
N ARG A 208 12.92 -3.13 -6.95
CA ARG A 208 13.83 -3.42 -8.09
C ARG A 208 14.83 -4.51 -7.72
N HIS A 209 14.61 -5.71 -8.20
CA HIS A 209 15.53 -6.83 -8.02
C HIS A 209 16.08 -7.25 -9.38
N ARG A 210 17.40 -7.22 -9.56
CA ARG A 210 18.10 -7.69 -10.76
C ARG A 210 17.55 -7.19 -12.11
N GLY A 211 16.89 -6.03 -12.13
CA GLY A 211 16.29 -5.51 -13.36
C GLY A 211 14.97 -6.19 -13.79
N ASP A 212 14.37 -7.01 -12.92
CA ASP A 212 13.09 -7.66 -13.21
C ASP A 212 12.02 -6.62 -13.59
N PRO A 213 11.41 -6.73 -14.79
CA PRO A 213 10.37 -5.80 -15.22
C PRO A 213 9.06 -5.94 -14.42
N TYR A 214 8.81 -7.09 -13.82
CA TYR A 214 7.59 -7.32 -13.03
C TYR A 214 7.70 -6.75 -11.63
N GLY A 215 8.91 -6.36 -11.18
CA GLY A 215 9.12 -5.83 -9.85
C GLY A 215 8.76 -6.82 -8.74
N LYS A 216 8.75 -6.35 -7.50
CA LYS A 216 8.33 -7.14 -6.35
C LYS A 216 7.23 -6.39 -5.60
N SER A 217 6.01 -6.92 -5.63
CA SER A 217 4.91 -6.36 -4.84
C SER A 217 5.20 -6.43 -3.33
N PRO A 218 4.91 -5.39 -2.54
CA PRO A 218 4.90 -5.47 -1.09
C PRO A 218 3.97 -6.56 -0.55
N LEU A 219 2.89 -6.89 -1.28
CA LEU A 219 1.96 -7.96 -0.91
C LEU A 219 2.60 -9.34 -0.89
N ARG A 220 3.69 -9.53 -1.63
CA ARG A 220 4.43 -10.81 -1.64
C ARG A 220 4.90 -11.19 -0.23
N ASP A 221 5.39 -10.21 0.54
CA ASP A 221 5.89 -10.47 1.89
C ASP A 221 4.75 -10.66 2.90
N ALA A 222 3.57 -10.13 2.63
CA ALA A 222 2.35 -10.34 3.41
C ALA A 222 1.59 -11.63 3.05
N TYR A 223 1.91 -12.28 1.92
CA TYR A 223 1.12 -13.39 1.35
C TYR A 223 0.90 -14.53 2.33
N LEU A 224 1.96 -14.99 2.99
CA LEU A 224 1.86 -16.16 3.87
C LEU A 224 0.99 -15.86 5.11
N ALA A 225 1.16 -14.67 5.70
CA ALA A 225 0.36 -14.22 6.82
C ALA A 225 -1.13 -14.08 6.43
N TRP A 226 -1.42 -13.51 5.25
CA TRP A 226 -2.77 -13.41 4.71
C TRP A 226 -3.40 -14.80 4.47
N LYS A 227 -2.66 -15.73 3.88
CA LYS A 227 -3.14 -17.09 3.58
C LYS A 227 -3.58 -17.83 4.86
N TYR A 228 -2.75 -17.77 5.92
CA TYR A 228 -3.11 -18.38 7.18
C TYR A 228 -4.22 -17.64 7.92
N LEU A 229 -4.25 -16.32 7.86
CA LEU A 229 -5.32 -15.52 8.46
C LEU A 229 -6.68 -15.88 7.85
N THR A 230 -6.78 -15.88 6.53
CA THR A 230 -8.02 -16.23 5.81
C THR A 230 -8.47 -17.65 6.15
N TYR A 231 -7.53 -18.60 6.21
CA TYR A 231 -7.85 -19.98 6.63
C TYR A 231 -8.39 -20.04 8.05
N LEU A 232 -7.83 -19.27 8.99
CA LEU A 232 -8.33 -19.22 10.37
C LEU A 232 -9.68 -18.56 10.49
N GLU A 233 -9.95 -17.54 9.68
CA GLU A 233 -11.28 -16.88 9.61
C GLU A 233 -12.35 -17.84 9.10
N ASP A 234 -12.05 -18.63 8.07
CA ASP A 234 -12.95 -19.68 7.55
C ASP A 234 -13.21 -20.78 8.59
N LEU A 235 -12.16 -21.22 9.30
CA LEU A 235 -12.28 -22.22 10.38
C LEU A 235 -13.12 -21.69 11.54
N GLU A 236 -12.91 -20.43 11.93
CA GLU A 236 -13.67 -19.82 13.01
C GLU A 236 -15.15 -19.68 12.63
N ALA A 237 -15.44 -19.18 11.43
CA ALA A 237 -16.81 -19.06 10.91
C ALA A 237 -17.52 -20.43 10.90
N THR A 238 -16.81 -21.47 10.43
CA THR A 238 -17.32 -22.85 10.45
C THR A 238 -17.50 -23.37 11.88
N GLY A 239 -16.55 -23.08 12.77
CA GLY A 239 -16.62 -23.49 14.18
C GLY A 239 -17.80 -22.83 14.90
N VAL A 240 -17.95 -21.52 14.74
CA VAL A 240 -19.10 -20.77 15.32
C VAL A 240 -20.43 -21.29 14.78
N ALA A 241 -20.54 -21.55 13.48
CA ALA A 241 -21.77 -22.12 12.90
C ALA A 241 -22.10 -23.48 13.50
N LYS A 242 -21.08 -24.34 13.71
CA LYS A 242 -21.26 -25.65 14.34
C LYS A 242 -21.58 -25.56 15.83
N ASP A 243 -20.93 -24.65 16.56
CA ASP A 243 -21.21 -24.43 18.00
C ASP A 243 -22.62 -23.86 18.24
N LEU A 244 -23.08 -22.97 17.34
CA LEU A 244 -24.46 -22.41 17.42
C LEU A 244 -25.54 -23.45 17.19
N ILE A 245 -25.31 -24.38 16.27
CA ILE A 245 -26.26 -25.44 15.94
C ILE A 245 -26.16 -26.60 16.95
N GLY A 246 -24.97 -26.80 17.52
CA GLY A 246 -24.61 -28.01 18.29
C GLY A 246 -24.38 -29.22 17.37
N LEU A 247 -23.77 -30.26 17.90
CA LEU A 247 -23.70 -31.55 17.23
C LEU A 247 -24.94 -32.37 17.67
N PRO A 248 -25.91 -32.57 16.78
CA PRO A 248 -27.07 -33.37 17.16
C PRO A 248 -26.68 -34.83 17.29
N VAL A 249 -26.87 -35.38 18.47
CA VAL A 249 -26.69 -36.79 18.79
C VAL A 249 -28.03 -37.39 19.16
N LEU A 250 -28.45 -38.40 18.42
CA LEU A 250 -29.65 -39.12 18.67
C LEU A 250 -29.31 -40.50 19.25
N TYR A 251 -29.79 -40.77 20.46
CA TYR A 251 -29.70 -42.07 21.09
C TYR A 251 -30.87 -42.92 20.62
N LEU A 252 -30.58 -44.09 20.09
CA LEU A 252 -31.53 -45.07 19.62
C LEU A 252 -31.27 -46.42 20.32
N PRO A 253 -32.35 -47.21 20.60
CA PRO A 253 -32.17 -48.58 21.09
C PRO A 253 -31.33 -49.43 20.13
N PRO A 254 -30.51 -50.39 20.65
CA PRO A 254 -29.60 -51.19 19.84
C PRO A 254 -30.26 -51.94 18.68
N GLN A 255 -31.56 -52.30 18.80
CA GLN A 255 -32.31 -53.01 17.78
C GLN A 255 -32.41 -52.22 16.47
N TYR A 256 -32.45 -50.88 16.51
CA TYR A 256 -32.49 -50.02 15.32
C TYR A 256 -31.12 -49.85 14.68
N LEU A 257 -30.03 -50.12 15.43
CA LEU A 257 -28.64 -49.98 14.97
C LEU A 257 -28.04 -51.28 14.44
N SER A 258 -28.72 -52.44 14.72
CA SER A 258 -28.26 -53.76 14.27
C SER A 258 -28.26 -53.89 12.76
N ALA A 259 -27.32 -54.64 12.21
CA ALA A 259 -27.28 -55.01 10.80
C ALA A 259 -28.49 -55.90 10.41
N ASP A 260 -28.96 -56.71 11.36
CA ASP A 260 -30.07 -57.63 11.21
C ASP A 260 -31.44 -57.03 11.57
N ALA A 261 -31.52 -55.69 11.70
CA ALA A 261 -32.77 -54.98 11.99
C ALA A 261 -33.81 -55.24 10.89
N GLY A 262 -35.07 -55.36 11.30
CA GLY A 262 -36.20 -55.52 10.40
C GLY A 262 -36.41 -54.31 9.46
N ASP A 263 -37.20 -54.49 8.40
CA ASP A 263 -37.41 -53.41 7.40
C ASP A 263 -38.08 -52.18 8.00
N SER A 264 -38.96 -52.33 8.97
CA SER A 264 -39.59 -51.23 9.71
C SER A 264 -38.61 -50.47 10.60
N GLU A 265 -37.66 -51.16 11.23
CA GLU A 265 -36.63 -50.57 12.09
C GLU A 265 -35.59 -49.78 11.24
N LYS A 266 -35.21 -50.32 10.10
CA LYS A 266 -34.36 -49.64 9.11
C LYS A 266 -35.03 -48.37 8.55
N ALA A 267 -36.35 -48.43 8.28
CA ALA A 267 -37.07 -47.26 7.81
C ALA A 267 -37.13 -46.14 8.86
N ILE A 268 -37.34 -46.49 10.13
CA ILE A 268 -37.33 -45.54 11.25
C ILE A 268 -35.97 -44.92 11.41
N ARG A 269 -34.91 -45.72 11.37
CA ARG A 269 -33.54 -45.22 11.41
C ARG A 269 -33.23 -44.23 10.25
N ALA A 270 -33.58 -44.59 9.03
CA ALA A 270 -33.40 -43.75 7.87
C ALA A 270 -34.17 -42.41 7.98
N TYR A 271 -35.37 -42.45 8.54
CA TYR A 271 -36.12 -41.24 8.81
C TYR A 271 -35.40 -40.31 9.77
N TYR A 272 -34.90 -40.80 10.90
CA TYR A 272 -34.17 -39.98 11.86
C TYR A 272 -32.81 -39.52 11.37
N GLU A 273 -32.08 -40.34 10.61
CA GLU A 273 -30.85 -39.93 9.94
C GLU A 273 -31.08 -38.75 9.00
N ASN A 274 -32.19 -38.78 8.27
CA ASN A 274 -32.59 -37.68 7.37
C ASN A 274 -33.01 -36.42 8.16
N CYS A 275 -33.75 -36.58 9.24
CA CYS A 275 -34.09 -35.47 10.14
C CYS A 275 -32.82 -34.80 10.73
N LEU A 276 -31.82 -35.57 11.17
CA LEU A 276 -30.55 -35.07 11.70
C LEU A 276 -29.77 -34.31 10.65
N ARG A 277 -29.74 -34.79 9.40
CA ARG A 277 -29.07 -34.07 8.29
C ARG A 277 -29.77 -32.75 8.00
N ASN A 278 -31.10 -32.73 7.98
CA ASN A 278 -31.86 -31.51 7.72
C ASN A 278 -31.74 -30.49 8.87
N LEU A 279 -31.58 -30.93 10.11
CA LEU A 279 -31.27 -30.08 11.24
C LEU A 279 -29.90 -29.39 11.07
N GLN A 280 -28.90 -30.14 10.60
CA GLN A 280 -27.57 -29.58 10.32
C GLN A 280 -27.59 -28.58 9.15
N MET A 281 -28.48 -28.76 8.19
CA MET A 281 -28.63 -27.87 7.02
C MET A 281 -29.58 -26.69 7.27
N ASN A 282 -30.12 -26.52 8.48
CA ASN A 282 -31.13 -25.51 8.82
C ASN A 282 -32.44 -25.61 8.01
N GLU A 283 -32.71 -26.75 7.42
CA GLU A 283 -33.95 -26.99 6.64
C GLU A 283 -35.14 -27.44 7.54
N GLN A 284 -34.83 -27.90 8.75
CA GLN A 284 -35.86 -28.39 9.69
C GLN A 284 -35.66 -27.76 11.07
N SER A 285 -36.69 -27.09 11.56
CA SER A 285 -36.69 -26.40 12.86
C SER A 285 -37.25 -27.21 14.02
N ALA A 286 -37.82 -28.37 13.75
CA ALA A 286 -38.44 -29.22 14.78
C ALA A 286 -38.34 -30.70 14.42
N MET A 287 -38.25 -31.53 15.44
CA MET A 287 -38.27 -33.00 15.34
C MET A 287 -39.22 -33.54 16.38
N ILE A 288 -39.96 -34.58 16.01
CA ILE A 288 -40.85 -35.29 16.90
C ILE A 288 -40.19 -36.62 17.28
N LEU A 289 -39.99 -36.85 18.57
CA LEU A 289 -39.47 -38.10 19.12
C LEU A 289 -40.60 -38.86 19.86
N PRO A 290 -40.69 -40.19 19.71
CA PRO A 290 -41.60 -40.96 20.51
C PRO A 290 -41.15 -40.99 21.96
N GLN A 291 -42.10 -40.78 22.88
CA GLN A 291 -41.83 -40.87 24.31
C GLN A 291 -41.94 -42.33 24.75
N MET A 292 -40.84 -43.05 24.77
CA MET A 292 -40.75 -44.43 25.24
C MET A 292 -39.66 -44.54 26.30
N TYR A 293 -39.94 -45.25 27.39
CA TYR A 293 -39.03 -45.46 28.52
C TYR A 293 -38.68 -46.92 28.65
N ASP A 294 -37.43 -47.18 29.04
CA ASP A 294 -37.00 -48.51 29.46
C ASP A 294 -37.76 -48.91 30.74
N PRO A 295 -38.40 -50.09 30.77
CA PRO A 295 -39.16 -50.55 31.92
C PRO A 295 -38.34 -50.71 33.22
N GLU A 296 -37.05 -51.03 33.07
CA GLU A 296 -36.15 -51.30 34.21
C GLU A 296 -35.44 -50.04 34.69
N THR A 297 -34.88 -49.27 33.77
CA THR A 297 -34.04 -48.10 34.08
C THR A 297 -34.79 -46.81 34.15
N LYS A 298 -36.04 -46.74 33.57
CA LYS A 298 -36.87 -45.56 33.41
C LYS A 298 -36.20 -44.42 32.61
N GLN A 299 -35.15 -44.72 31.86
CA GLN A 299 -34.51 -43.78 30.96
C GLN A 299 -35.27 -43.70 29.61
N PRO A 300 -35.26 -42.54 28.92
CA PRO A 300 -35.88 -42.44 27.61
C PRO A 300 -35.11 -43.32 26.62
N LEU A 301 -35.86 -44.09 25.82
CA LEU A 301 -35.30 -44.91 24.74
C LEU A 301 -34.88 -44.13 23.52
N PHE A 302 -35.44 -42.95 23.31
CA PHE A 302 -35.14 -42.02 22.25
C PHE A 302 -34.80 -40.67 22.87
N GLU A 303 -33.60 -40.17 22.66
CA GLU A 303 -33.18 -38.92 23.21
C GLU A 303 -32.33 -38.17 22.15
N LEU A 304 -32.68 -36.90 21.92
CA LEU A 304 -31.87 -36.02 21.09
C LEU A 304 -31.10 -35.04 21.99
N GLU A 305 -29.82 -35.08 21.92
CA GLU A 305 -28.94 -34.16 22.61
C GLU A 305 -28.20 -33.29 21.59
N LEU A 306 -28.15 -32.00 21.84
CA LEU A 306 -27.28 -31.08 21.10
C LEU A 306 -26.01 -30.91 21.90
N LEU A 307 -24.99 -31.66 21.55
CA LEU A 307 -23.67 -31.52 22.17
C LEU A 307 -23.05 -30.20 21.75
N SER A 308 -22.98 -29.24 22.66
CA SER A 308 -22.12 -28.06 22.52
C SER A 308 -20.72 -28.42 22.99
N VAL A 309 -19.70 -27.90 22.26
CA VAL A 309 -18.31 -28.12 22.67
C VAL A 309 -17.97 -27.14 23.79
N ASP A 310 -18.34 -27.47 25.02
CA ASP A 310 -17.96 -26.74 26.26
C ASP A 310 -16.46 -26.91 26.60
N GLY A 311 -15.62 -27.20 25.61
CA GLY A 311 -14.18 -27.30 25.78
C GLY A 311 -13.56 -25.91 25.93
N LYS A 312 -12.89 -25.65 27.05
CA LYS A 312 -11.95 -24.54 27.16
C LYS A 312 -10.97 -24.67 25.99
N LYS A 313 -11.20 -23.84 24.92
CA LYS A 313 -10.30 -23.79 23.76
C LYS A 313 -8.91 -23.47 24.31
N SER A 314 -7.96 -24.40 24.19
CA SER A 314 -6.58 -24.27 24.65
C SER A 314 -5.83 -23.13 23.93
N TYR A 315 -6.39 -22.66 22.80
CA TYR A 315 -5.82 -21.62 21.96
C TYR A 315 -6.79 -20.47 21.76
N ASP A 316 -6.33 -19.25 22.05
CA ASP A 316 -7.05 -18.02 21.76
C ASP A 316 -6.86 -17.69 20.25
N ILE A 317 -7.81 -18.16 19.43
CA ILE A 317 -7.82 -17.93 17.98
C ILE A 317 -7.82 -16.43 17.67
N GLY A 318 -8.48 -15.62 18.51
CA GLY A 318 -8.51 -14.15 18.37
C GLY A 318 -7.13 -13.56 18.40
N LYS A 319 -6.30 -13.94 19.39
CA LYS A 319 -4.91 -13.45 19.49
C LYS A 319 -4.03 -13.92 18.33
N ILE A 320 -4.25 -15.13 17.83
CA ILE A 320 -3.50 -15.65 16.67
C ILE A 320 -3.86 -14.86 15.41
N LYS A 321 -5.15 -14.57 15.18
CA LYS A 321 -5.59 -13.73 14.06
C LYS A 321 -5.04 -12.31 14.16
N GLU A 322 -5.07 -11.72 15.36
CA GLU A 322 -4.49 -10.39 15.59
C GLU A 322 -2.99 -10.38 15.29
N TRP A 323 -2.26 -11.42 15.66
CA TRP A 323 -0.84 -11.58 15.34
C TRP A 323 -0.62 -11.61 13.82
N TYR A 324 -1.40 -12.38 13.04
CA TYR A 324 -1.29 -12.39 11.58
C TYR A 324 -1.66 -11.03 10.95
N LYS A 325 -2.69 -10.34 11.45
CA LYS A 325 -3.04 -8.98 11.02
C LYS A 325 -1.87 -8.02 11.24
N ASN A 326 -1.25 -8.07 12.39
CA ASN A 326 -0.07 -7.26 12.69
C ASN A 326 1.12 -7.59 11.77
N MET A 327 1.36 -8.87 11.47
CA MET A 327 2.39 -9.27 10.50
C MET A 327 2.15 -8.71 9.10
N ILE A 328 0.90 -8.71 8.64
CA ILE A 328 0.51 -8.09 7.36
C ILE A 328 0.81 -6.59 7.40
N MET A 329 0.41 -5.89 8.44
CA MET A 329 0.60 -4.45 8.57
C MET A 329 2.08 -4.06 8.67
N ILE A 330 2.89 -4.83 9.39
CA ILE A 330 4.35 -4.66 9.45
C ILE A 330 4.97 -4.86 8.06
N SER A 331 4.56 -5.90 7.33
CA SER A 331 5.05 -6.16 5.96
C SER A 331 4.74 -5.02 4.99
N LEU A 332 3.64 -4.31 5.23
CA LEU A 332 3.20 -3.15 4.44
C LEU A 332 3.66 -1.80 5.04
N SER A 333 4.40 -1.81 6.17
CA SER A 333 4.82 -0.59 6.88
C SER A 333 3.64 0.30 7.33
N THR A 334 2.51 -0.30 7.67
CA THR A 334 1.27 0.37 8.08
C THR A 334 0.82 0.03 9.50
N ASP A 335 1.70 -0.53 10.32
CA ASP A 335 1.44 -0.87 11.71
C ASP A 335 1.06 0.36 12.58
N ILE A 336 1.35 1.59 12.09
CA ILE A 336 0.88 2.84 12.68
C ILE A 336 -0.65 2.91 12.78
N LEU A 337 -1.38 2.31 11.83
CA LEU A 337 -2.85 2.36 11.78
C LEU A 337 -3.52 1.63 12.95
N THR A 338 -2.80 0.75 13.65
CA THR A 338 -3.29 0.06 14.86
C THR A 338 -2.95 0.78 16.15
N MET A 339 -2.15 1.85 16.08
CA MET A 339 -1.81 2.65 17.27
C MET A 339 -3.03 3.40 17.76
N GLY A 340 -3.40 3.15 18.98
CA GLY A 340 -4.62 3.69 19.62
C GLY A 340 -5.59 2.58 20.03
N GLN A 341 -5.44 1.38 19.53
CA GLN A 341 -6.17 0.20 20.02
C GLN A 341 -5.49 -0.44 21.24
N SER A 342 -4.19 -0.19 21.43
CA SER A 342 -3.45 -0.64 22.62
C SER A 342 -3.35 0.48 23.64
N ALA A 343 -3.69 0.19 24.89
CA ALA A 343 -3.76 1.14 26.01
C ALA A 343 -2.42 1.81 26.41
N VAL A 344 -1.32 1.50 25.72
CA VAL A 344 0.04 1.96 26.06
C VAL A 344 0.75 2.45 24.79
N GLY A 345 0.31 3.57 24.24
CA GLY A 345 1.03 4.28 23.17
C GLY A 345 1.62 5.58 23.69
N SER A 346 2.94 5.72 23.82
CA SER A 346 3.52 7.04 24.11
C SER A 346 3.40 7.92 22.86
N PHE A 347 3.07 9.19 23.04
CA PHE A 347 3.00 10.21 21.97
C PHE A 347 4.28 10.24 21.11
N ALA A 348 5.44 10.06 21.75
CA ALA A 348 6.74 9.99 21.05
C ALA A 348 6.84 8.82 20.06
N LEU A 349 6.35 7.65 20.45
CA LEU A 349 6.34 6.48 19.54
C LEU A 349 5.38 6.70 18.35
N GLY A 350 4.23 7.34 18.62
CA GLY A 350 3.26 7.72 17.59
C GLY A 350 3.84 8.66 16.54
N SER A 351 4.55 9.70 16.97
CA SER A 351 5.18 10.67 16.06
C SER A 351 6.28 10.05 15.21
N ILE A 352 7.13 9.18 15.79
CA ILE A 352 8.19 8.47 15.04
C ILE A 352 7.59 7.55 13.96
N LYS A 353 6.57 6.78 14.30
CA LYS A 353 5.93 5.88 13.34
C LYS A 353 5.18 6.63 12.24
N ASN A 354 4.54 7.76 12.56
CA ASN A 354 3.91 8.61 11.55
C ASN A 354 4.95 9.18 10.58
N SER A 355 6.10 9.63 11.10
CA SER A 355 7.23 10.06 10.27
C SER A 355 7.77 8.94 9.39
N LEU A 356 7.86 7.71 9.91
CA LEU A 356 8.29 6.54 9.13
C LEU A 356 7.31 6.20 8.01
N ALA A 357 6.01 6.16 8.28
CA ALA A 357 4.98 5.92 7.27
C ALA A 357 4.99 7.00 6.17
N GLY A 358 5.18 8.27 6.56
CA GLY A 358 5.39 9.38 5.63
C GLY A 358 6.64 9.19 4.77
N THR A 359 7.74 8.73 5.36
CA THR A 359 8.99 8.45 4.63
C THR A 359 8.79 7.33 3.60
N VAL A 360 8.05 6.28 3.95
CA VAL A 360 7.71 5.19 3.02
C VAL A 360 6.84 5.72 1.87
N ALA A 361 5.81 6.52 2.18
CA ALA A 361 4.96 7.16 1.16
C ALA A 361 5.79 8.05 0.21
N MET A 362 6.69 8.88 0.77
CA MET A 362 7.62 9.71 -0.02
C MET A 362 8.52 8.88 -0.93
N SER A 363 8.98 7.71 -0.48
CA SER A 363 9.81 6.81 -1.30
C SER A 363 9.06 6.31 -2.54
N PHE A 364 7.78 5.94 -2.40
CA PHE A 364 6.94 5.56 -3.55
C PHE A 364 6.70 6.74 -4.49
N ALA A 365 6.37 7.90 -3.94
CA ALA A 365 6.14 9.11 -4.70
C ALA A 365 7.39 9.58 -5.45
N ALA A 366 8.56 9.59 -4.78
CA ALA A 366 9.85 9.92 -5.38
C ALA A 366 10.22 8.96 -6.53
N HIS A 367 9.89 7.66 -6.38
CA HIS A 367 10.09 6.72 -7.47
C HIS A 367 9.23 7.05 -8.70
N ILE A 368 7.98 7.45 -8.50
CA ILE A 368 7.11 7.91 -9.60
C ILE A 368 7.73 9.15 -10.27
N ALA A 369 8.17 10.15 -9.47
CA ALA A 369 8.83 11.36 -9.98
C ALA A 369 10.10 11.03 -10.79
N ASP A 370 10.93 10.11 -10.33
CA ASP A 370 12.14 9.68 -11.03
C ASP A 370 11.82 9.10 -12.43
N VAL A 371 10.83 8.23 -12.53
CA VAL A 371 10.39 7.67 -13.81
C VAL A 371 9.84 8.76 -14.73
N LEU A 372 9.06 9.69 -14.20
CA LEU A 372 8.53 10.82 -14.95
C LEU A 372 9.65 11.72 -15.49
N ASN A 373 10.60 12.08 -14.65
CA ASN A 373 11.74 12.90 -15.05
C ASN A 373 12.57 12.24 -16.16
N ARG A 374 12.92 10.98 -16.00
CA ARG A 374 13.77 10.25 -16.95
C ARG A 374 13.07 9.93 -18.28
N SER A 375 11.76 9.73 -18.27
CA SER A 375 11.05 9.24 -19.44
C SER A 375 10.07 10.25 -20.04
N LEU A 376 9.14 10.79 -19.23
CA LEU A 376 8.08 11.68 -19.73
C LEU A 376 8.61 13.08 -20.02
N ILE A 377 9.26 13.68 -19.02
CA ILE A 377 9.75 15.07 -19.11
C ILE A 377 10.83 15.15 -20.16
N ARG A 378 11.83 14.27 -20.10
CA ARG A 378 12.91 14.22 -21.11
C ARG A 378 12.36 14.13 -22.53
N GLN A 379 11.43 13.20 -22.78
CA GLN A 379 10.83 13.05 -24.10
C GLN A 379 10.01 14.28 -24.51
N THR A 380 9.35 14.97 -23.55
CA THR A 380 8.63 16.21 -23.82
C THR A 380 9.60 17.32 -24.26
N TYR A 381 10.77 17.43 -23.66
CA TYR A 381 11.83 18.35 -24.07
C TYR A 381 12.29 18.04 -25.50
N GLU A 382 12.63 16.78 -25.78
CA GLU A 382 13.05 16.30 -27.10
C GLU A 382 12.00 16.61 -28.20
N LEU A 383 10.73 16.35 -27.92
CA LEU A 383 9.63 16.58 -28.88
C LEU A 383 9.36 18.05 -29.17
N ASN A 384 9.64 18.95 -28.21
CA ASN A 384 9.48 20.38 -28.39
C ASN A 384 10.76 21.10 -28.81
N GLY A 385 11.88 20.38 -28.97
CA GLY A 385 13.18 20.94 -29.33
C GLY A 385 13.81 21.78 -28.23
N TRP A 386 13.46 21.53 -26.96
CA TRP A 386 14.05 22.21 -25.80
C TRP A 386 15.37 21.53 -25.38
N ASP A 387 16.24 22.29 -24.75
CA ASP A 387 17.54 21.78 -24.30
C ASP A 387 17.40 20.82 -23.11
N VAL A 388 17.61 19.52 -23.36
CA VAL A 388 17.53 18.47 -22.34
C VAL A 388 18.59 18.64 -21.23
N SER A 389 19.73 19.29 -21.53
CA SER A 389 20.78 19.48 -20.53
C SER A 389 20.39 20.52 -19.46
N ARG A 390 19.41 21.35 -19.76
CA ARG A 390 18.84 22.40 -18.89
C ARG A 390 17.45 22.04 -18.37
N MET A 391 17.12 20.76 -18.35
CA MET A 391 15.85 20.25 -17.84
C MET A 391 15.78 20.46 -16.32
N GLY A 392 14.64 20.93 -15.83
CA GLY A 392 14.31 20.97 -14.40
C GLY A 392 13.88 19.60 -13.85
N THR A 393 13.23 19.62 -12.70
CA THR A 393 12.81 18.39 -12.01
C THR A 393 11.32 18.43 -11.62
N MET A 394 10.66 17.30 -11.76
CA MET A 394 9.36 17.07 -11.15
C MET A 394 9.60 16.69 -9.70
N ASP A 395 9.07 17.49 -8.79
CA ASP A 395 9.20 17.29 -7.35
C ASP A 395 7.82 17.17 -6.69
N ILE A 396 7.83 16.69 -5.48
CA ILE A 396 6.65 16.47 -4.66
C ILE A 396 6.86 17.20 -3.35
N ASP A 397 5.88 18.02 -2.96
CA ASP A 397 5.91 18.65 -1.65
C ASP A 397 5.88 17.60 -0.53
N GLN A 398 6.40 17.96 0.63
CA GLN A 398 6.47 17.06 1.78
C GLN A 398 5.07 16.51 2.11
N LEU A 399 4.93 15.18 2.11
CA LEU A 399 3.68 14.47 2.42
C LEU A 399 3.32 14.47 3.91
N VAL A 400 4.28 14.82 4.76
CA VAL A 400 4.09 14.91 6.22
C VAL A 400 3.93 16.39 6.55
N GLU A 401 2.82 16.73 7.19
CA GLU A 401 2.67 18.06 7.76
C GLU A 401 3.83 18.31 8.72
N VAL A 402 4.58 19.36 8.42
CA VAL A 402 5.63 19.81 9.32
C VAL A 402 4.92 20.27 10.59
N ASP A 403 5.27 19.66 11.74
CA ASP A 403 4.80 20.14 13.03
C ASP A 403 5.29 21.58 13.22
N LEU A 404 4.39 22.52 12.91
CA LEU A 404 4.67 23.96 12.97
C LEU A 404 5.11 24.39 14.37
N GLU A 405 4.67 23.68 15.42
CA GLU A 405 5.08 23.97 16.79
C GLU A 405 6.55 23.55 17.02
N SER A 406 6.93 22.37 16.60
CA SER A 406 8.31 21.90 16.67
C SER A 406 9.24 22.71 15.78
N LEU A 407 8.80 23.06 14.56
CA LEU A 407 9.55 23.92 13.64
C LEU A 407 9.73 25.33 14.21
N SER A 408 8.66 25.93 14.76
CA SER A 408 8.69 27.24 15.41
C SER A 408 9.64 27.27 16.60
N LYS A 409 9.61 26.25 17.46
CA LYS A 409 10.55 26.09 18.58
C LYS A 409 12.00 25.91 18.09
N TYR A 410 12.20 25.16 17.03
CA TYR A 410 13.53 24.99 16.40
C TYR A 410 14.07 26.34 15.90
N TRP A 411 13.30 27.06 15.07
CA TRP A 411 13.71 28.36 14.54
C TRP A 411 13.93 29.39 15.63
N GLN A 412 13.05 29.41 16.67
CA GLN A 412 13.22 30.29 17.81
C GLN A 412 14.54 30.03 18.55
N ARG A 413 14.89 28.76 18.77
CA ARG A 413 16.15 28.36 19.43
C ARG A 413 17.38 28.75 18.61
N VAL A 414 17.35 28.45 17.32
CA VAL A 414 18.48 28.71 16.41
C VAL A 414 18.69 30.22 16.21
N ALA A 415 17.61 30.99 16.04
CA ALA A 415 17.66 32.43 15.93
C ALA A 415 18.09 33.12 17.25
N SER A 416 17.67 32.60 18.41
CA SER A 416 18.04 33.17 19.72
C SER A 416 19.52 33.03 20.05
N VAL A 417 20.19 32.03 19.46
CA VAL A 417 21.64 31.79 19.62
C VAL A 417 22.46 32.45 18.53
N GLY A 418 21.81 33.11 17.53
CA GLY A 418 22.49 33.81 16.45
C GLY A 418 23.17 32.89 15.44
N LEU A 419 22.81 31.60 15.38
CA LEU A 419 23.37 30.63 14.45
C LEU A 419 22.87 30.78 13.02
N VAL A 420 21.75 31.48 12.81
CA VAL A 420 21.16 31.76 11.49
C VAL A 420 20.80 33.24 11.42
N GLU A 421 21.31 33.92 10.40
CA GLU A 421 20.77 35.23 10.03
C GLU A 421 19.39 35.03 9.39
N VAL A 422 18.42 35.81 9.87
CA VAL A 422 17.06 35.77 9.30
C VAL A 422 17.09 36.54 7.98
N ASP A 423 17.38 35.85 6.92
CA ASP A 423 17.32 36.35 5.54
C ASP A 423 15.95 36.07 4.89
N ARG A 424 15.78 36.47 3.65
CA ARG A 424 14.53 36.29 2.92
C ARG A 424 14.25 34.81 2.62
N GLU A 425 15.27 33.99 2.46
CA GLU A 425 15.14 32.57 2.19
C GLU A 425 14.56 31.85 3.42
N VAL A 426 15.10 32.11 4.60
CA VAL A 426 14.58 31.59 5.89
C VAL A 426 13.14 32.04 6.11
N LEU A 427 12.81 33.31 5.86
CA LEU A 427 11.44 33.80 5.99
C LEU A 427 10.48 33.13 5.00
N ASN A 428 10.91 32.83 3.79
CA ASN A 428 10.10 32.13 2.81
C ASN A 428 9.87 30.66 3.21
N VAL A 429 10.84 29.98 3.81
CA VAL A 429 10.66 28.65 4.37
C VAL A 429 9.60 28.64 5.48
N VAL A 430 9.67 29.61 6.39
CA VAL A 430 8.67 29.77 7.47
C VAL A 430 7.28 30.11 6.92
N ARG A 431 7.23 30.98 5.90
CA ARG A 431 5.97 31.33 5.21
C ARG A 431 5.35 30.14 4.50
N ALA A 432 6.16 29.38 3.75
CA ALA A 432 5.71 28.17 3.06
C ALA A 432 5.17 27.12 4.06
N ALA A 433 5.86 26.93 5.19
CA ALA A 433 5.39 26.05 6.26
C ALA A 433 4.07 26.50 6.88
N GLY A 434 3.81 27.83 6.91
CA GLY A 434 2.55 28.42 7.38
C GLY A 434 1.48 28.55 6.27
N GLY A 435 1.70 28.01 5.07
CA GLY A 435 0.75 28.12 3.95
C GLY A 435 0.68 29.49 3.28
N ALA A 436 1.66 30.38 3.51
CA ALA A 436 1.71 31.70 2.92
C ALA A 436 2.68 31.72 1.72
N ASP A 437 2.32 32.48 0.67
CA ASP A 437 3.12 32.61 -0.54
C ASP A 437 4.53 33.13 -0.25
N ALA A 438 5.53 32.62 -0.96
CA ALA A 438 6.90 33.11 -0.92
C ALA A 438 6.96 34.55 -1.49
N LYS A 439 7.78 35.41 -0.88
CA LYS A 439 8.07 36.73 -1.41
C LYS A 439 9.35 36.68 -2.23
N PRO A 440 9.52 37.60 -3.25
CA PRO A 440 10.76 37.68 -4.02
C PRO A 440 11.98 37.81 -3.11
N ILE A 441 13.08 37.16 -3.47
CA ILE A 441 14.32 37.12 -2.70
C ILE A 441 14.88 38.53 -2.50
N ASP A 442 14.76 39.41 -3.51
CA ASP A 442 15.23 40.81 -3.48
C ASP A 442 14.32 41.75 -2.67
N ALA A 443 13.18 41.28 -2.16
CA ALA A 443 12.30 42.14 -1.36
C ALA A 443 12.96 42.46 0.00
N PRO A 444 12.96 43.74 0.45
CA PRO A 444 13.63 44.12 1.69
C PRO A 444 13.05 43.39 2.89
N VAL A 445 13.91 42.92 3.77
CA VAL A 445 13.54 42.36 5.07
C VAL A 445 13.46 43.49 6.08
N ASP A 446 12.28 43.72 6.63
CA ASP A 446 12.06 44.74 7.65
C ASP A 446 12.58 44.20 9.00
N LYS A 447 13.87 44.43 9.26
CA LYS A 447 14.57 43.98 10.48
C LYS A 447 14.04 44.64 11.77
N GLU A 448 13.46 45.85 11.66
CA GLU A 448 12.88 46.57 12.80
C GLU A 448 11.55 45.94 13.27
N ALA A 449 10.74 45.47 12.30
CA ALA A 449 9.51 44.74 12.65
C ALA A 449 9.76 43.38 13.33
N LEU A 450 10.91 42.76 13.03
CA LEU A 450 11.34 41.51 13.69
C LEU A 450 11.95 41.72 15.05
N SER A 451 12.65 42.85 15.30
CA SER A 451 13.25 43.18 16.59
C SER A 451 12.25 43.77 17.58
N GLY A 452 11.22 44.47 17.10
CA GLY A 452 10.21 45.13 17.94
C GLY A 452 9.29 44.13 18.72
N ASN A 453 9.21 42.87 18.26
CA ASN A 453 8.46 41.84 18.99
C ASN A 453 9.27 41.10 20.07
N GLN A 454 10.61 41.18 20.04
CA GLN A 454 11.43 40.57 21.08
C GLN A 454 11.40 41.34 22.42
N SER A 455 11.22 42.67 22.37
CA SER A 455 11.10 43.51 23.58
C SER A 455 9.76 43.30 24.29
N LYS A 456 8.66 43.04 23.56
CA LYS A 456 7.35 42.76 24.17
C LYS A 456 7.19 41.35 24.73
N ALA A 457 7.88 40.37 24.16
CA ALA A 457 7.89 38.99 24.66
C ALA A 457 8.70 38.85 25.96
N GLY A 458 9.72 39.71 26.16
CA GLY A 458 10.53 39.76 27.37
C GLY A 458 9.82 40.46 28.58
N GLU A 459 8.94 41.42 28.33
CA GLU A 459 8.18 42.09 29.37
C GLU A 459 7.00 41.27 29.91
N GLY A 460 6.37 40.42 29.06
CA GLY A 460 5.31 39.51 29.53
C GLY A 460 5.79 38.38 30.44
N MET A 461 7.08 38.08 30.45
CA MET A 461 7.65 37.00 31.27
C MET A 461 8.24 37.48 32.61
N LYS A 462 8.39 38.82 32.81
CA LYS A 462 8.85 39.40 34.09
C LYS A 462 7.72 39.69 35.07
N THR A 463 6.47 39.69 34.66
CA THR A 463 5.33 39.98 35.55
C THR A 463 4.64 38.74 36.12
N ALA A 464 5.08 37.53 35.75
CA ALA A 464 4.54 36.28 36.31
C ALA A 464 5.39 35.68 37.45
N GLY A 465 6.44 36.39 37.93
CA GLY A 465 7.41 35.90 38.91
C GLY A 465 7.31 36.46 40.32
N GLU A 466 6.38 37.37 40.64
CA GLU A 466 6.18 37.89 42.01
C GLU A 466 4.74 37.70 42.48
N GLY A 467 4.43 36.47 42.80
CA GLY A 467 3.23 36.07 43.53
C GLY A 467 3.65 35.28 44.78
N THR A 468 3.78 36.00 45.89
CA THR A 468 4.13 35.55 47.22
C THR A 468 3.42 34.28 47.63
N SER A 469 4.23 33.30 48.02
CA SER A 469 3.84 32.16 48.83
C SER A 469 3.33 32.64 50.21
N LYS A 470 2.05 32.47 50.46
CA LYS A 470 1.52 32.38 51.82
C LYS A 470 0.86 31.03 51.99
N PHE A 471 1.61 30.11 52.60
CA PHE A 471 1.04 28.95 53.28
C PHE A 471 0.42 29.43 54.61
N PRO A 472 -0.83 29.05 54.95
CA PRO A 472 -1.28 29.05 56.30
C PRO A 472 -0.90 27.74 56.96
N SER A 473 -0.08 27.87 57.99
CA SER A 473 0.21 26.82 58.95
C SER A 473 -0.93 26.68 59.96
N GLY A 474 -1.27 25.45 60.27
CA GLY A 474 -1.57 25.14 61.64
C GLY A 474 -2.98 24.79 62.04
N ARG A 475 -3.03 23.59 62.57
CA ARG A 475 -3.71 23.13 63.81
C ARG A 475 -5.12 22.61 63.71
N ASP A 476 -5.14 21.38 63.96
CA ASP A 476 -5.49 20.61 65.18
C ASP A 476 -6.94 20.19 65.32
N THR A 477 -7.04 18.89 65.46
CA THR A 477 -7.78 18.14 66.50
C THR A 477 -9.20 17.68 66.23
N SER A 478 -9.25 16.39 66.37
CA SER A 478 -10.22 15.58 67.15
C SER A 478 -11.50 15.09 66.44
N SER A 479 -11.46 13.82 66.29
CA SER A 479 -12.40 12.84 66.87
C SER A 479 -13.89 12.95 66.52
N SER A 480 -14.45 11.99 65.93
CA SER A 480 -15.34 11.01 66.55
C SER A 480 -16.06 10.14 65.52
N ASN A 481 -15.90 8.89 65.73
CA ASN A 481 -16.87 7.80 65.68
C ASN A 481 -18.27 8.08 65.12
N ALA A 482 -18.70 7.24 64.30
CA ALA A 482 -19.78 6.26 64.51
C ALA A 482 -20.47 5.90 63.20
N ASP A 483 -20.40 4.64 62.92
CA ASP A 483 -21.51 3.70 62.69
C ASP A 483 -22.65 4.10 61.73
N ASN A 484 -22.84 3.29 60.79
CA ASN A 484 -23.98 2.38 60.52
C ASN A 484 -24.27 2.18 59.00
N SER A 485 -24.09 0.95 58.64
CA SER A 485 -25.05 0.06 57.94
C SER A 485 -26.12 0.66 57.01
N ALA A 486 -26.02 0.34 55.73
CA ALA A 486 -27.04 -0.44 55.04
C ALA A 486 -26.45 -0.85 53.70
#